data_42b4f097c56159abecb18506fa3282cc
#
_entry.id   42b4f097c56159abecb18506fa3282cc
#
_cell.length_a   1.000
_cell.length_b   1.000
_cell.length_c   1.000
_cell.angle_alpha   90.00
_cell.angle_beta   90.00
_cell.angle_gamma   90.00
#
_symmetry.space_group_name_H-M   'P 1'
#
loop_
_entity.id
_entity.type
_entity.pdbx_description
1 polymer ?
#
loop_
_entity_poly.entity_id
_entity_poly.type
_entity_poly.pdbx_seq_one_letter_code
_entity_poly.pdbx_strand_id
1 'polypeptide(L)'
;MLDFNKLLPDLINLSSQASSSIMDIYNSDFSHKNKDDGSPLTLADEASNNIIIEGLKGITPEIQVVSEETFKNNISYEDSYWLIDPLDGTKEFINRNGDFSVNISFIHKQQSIFGVVQRPVDLRIWTSLDEVSQLKAREIIKPLRIVMSRSHKRKEDTMFLKLLQDCEIDYELVEKGSSLKICALCDDEADIYPRFGPTSEWDIAAADAVLSSYGGSICSLDNFKKLEYSKKNILNPPFIAYSNELIKQSYGQKVEDCIKKLL
;
A
#
# COMPACT_ATOMS: atom_id res chain seq x y z
N MET A 1 20.71 11.79 6.78
CA MET A 1 19.36 11.46 6.30
C MET A 1 19.26 11.95 4.85
N LEU A 2 18.60 11.20 3.96
CA LEU A 2 18.43 11.60 2.56
C LEU A 2 17.60 12.88 2.43
N ASP A 3 17.89 13.70 1.43
CA ASP A 3 17.07 14.87 1.05
C ASP A 3 16.07 14.44 -0.03
N PHE A 4 14.91 13.98 0.40
CA PHE A 4 13.89 13.47 -0.51
C PHE A 4 13.34 14.51 -1.48
N ASN A 5 13.38 15.81 -1.16
CA ASN A 5 12.98 16.85 -2.11
C ASN A 5 13.89 16.89 -3.33
N LYS A 6 15.19 16.63 -3.13
CA LYS A 6 16.16 16.54 -4.24
C LYS A 6 16.03 15.23 -5.02
N LEU A 7 15.69 14.14 -4.34
CA LEU A 7 15.59 12.81 -4.95
C LEU A 7 14.25 12.58 -5.66
N LEU A 8 13.21 13.33 -5.31
CA LEU A 8 11.85 13.11 -5.81
C LEU A 8 11.76 13.04 -7.34
N PRO A 9 12.38 13.95 -8.12
CA PRO A 9 12.30 13.88 -9.57
C PRO A 9 12.88 12.57 -10.13
N ASP A 10 14.00 12.10 -9.58
CA ASP A 10 14.62 10.84 -10.00
C ASP A 10 13.77 9.63 -9.62
N LEU A 11 13.17 9.64 -8.42
CA LEU A 11 12.30 8.56 -7.96
C LEU A 11 10.99 8.49 -8.75
N ILE A 12 10.40 9.63 -9.12
CA ILE A 12 9.24 9.70 -10.02
C ILE A 12 9.61 9.16 -11.41
N ASN A 13 10.75 9.59 -11.96
CA ASN A 13 11.20 9.09 -13.24
C ASN A 13 11.44 7.57 -13.20
N LEU A 14 12.02 7.06 -12.13
CA LEU A 14 12.28 5.65 -11.94
C LEU A 14 10.98 4.83 -11.88
N SER A 15 9.99 5.26 -11.09
CA SER A 15 8.70 4.61 -11.02
C SER A 15 7.95 4.67 -12.37
N SER A 16 8.13 5.77 -13.13
CA SER A 16 7.53 5.93 -14.46
C SER A 16 8.15 5.00 -15.51
N GLN A 17 9.48 4.79 -15.47
CA GLN A 17 10.14 3.81 -16.33
C GLN A 17 9.68 2.38 -16.01
N ALA A 18 9.59 2.02 -14.73
CA ALA A 18 9.04 0.74 -14.28
C ALA A 18 7.59 0.56 -14.74
N SER A 19 6.75 1.58 -14.56
CA SER A 19 5.37 1.58 -15.03
C SER A 19 5.24 1.42 -16.54
N SER A 20 6.09 2.08 -17.32
CA SER A 20 6.12 1.93 -18.78
C SER A 20 6.46 0.50 -19.19
N SER A 21 7.49 -0.09 -18.57
CA SER A 21 7.87 -1.48 -18.81
C SER A 21 6.75 -2.48 -18.48
N ILE A 22 6.03 -2.25 -17.37
CA ILE A 22 4.85 -3.02 -17.01
C ILE A 22 3.77 -2.90 -18.10
N MET A 23 3.50 -1.69 -18.56
CA MET A 23 2.43 -1.44 -19.56
C MET A 23 2.76 -1.99 -20.95
N ASP A 24 4.04 -2.03 -21.34
CA ASP A 24 4.47 -2.69 -22.58
C ASP A 24 4.11 -4.17 -22.56
N ILE A 25 4.32 -4.84 -21.41
CA ILE A 25 3.96 -6.25 -21.24
C ILE A 25 2.45 -6.40 -21.07
N TYR A 26 1.81 -5.52 -20.28
CA TYR A 26 0.36 -5.54 -20.06
C TYR A 26 -0.45 -5.47 -21.36
N ASN A 27 0.02 -4.69 -22.34
CA ASN A 27 -0.63 -4.52 -23.64
C ASN A 27 -0.28 -5.62 -24.65
N SER A 28 0.61 -6.56 -24.31
CA SER A 28 1.00 -7.70 -25.15
C SER A 28 0.44 -9.02 -24.62
N ASP A 29 0.62 -10.10 -25.37
CA ASP A 29 0.44 -11.45 -24.84
C ASP A 29 1.68 -11.83 -24.04
N PHE A 30 1.51 -12.16 -22.76
CA PHE A 30 2.60 -12.55 -21.88
C PHE A 30 2.34 -13.90 -21.20
N SER A 31 3.41 -14.64 -20.98
CA SER A 31 3.40 -15.83 -20.13
C SER A 31 3.59 -15.44 -18.67
N HIS A 32 3.00 -16.20 -17.76
CA HIS A 32 3.18 -16.06 -16.32
C HIS A 32 3.71 -17.35 -15.72
N LYS A 33 4.45 -17.22 -14.63
CA LYS A 33 4.96 -18.31 -13.80
C LYS A 33 4.31 -18.22 -12.43
N ASN A 34 4.16 -19.36 -11.79
CA ASN A 34 3.76 -19.39 -10.38
C ASN A 34 5.00 -19.28 -9.49
N LYS A 35 4.94 -18.44 -8.47
CA LYS A 35 5.91 -18.44 -7.37
C LYS A 35 5.73 -19.65 -6.49
N ASP A 36 6.71 -19.98 -5.67
CA ASP A 36 6.67 -21.09 -4.71
C ASP A 36 5.50 -20.96 -3.71
N ASP A 37 5.05 -19.75 -3.45
CA ASP A 37 3.90 -19.42 -2.61
C ASP A 37 2.53 -19.56 -3.34
N GLY A 38 2.54 -19.97 -4.60
CA GLY A 38 1.37 -20.10 -5.46
C GLY A 38 0.90 -18.80 -6.12
N SER A 39 1.58 -17.67 -5.91
CA SER A 39 1.29 -16.40 -6.59
C SER A 39 1.89 -16.37 -7.99
N PRO A 40 1.20 -15.80 -9.01
CA PRO A 40 1.77 -15.71 -10.36
C PRO A 40 2.93 -14.72 -10.39
N LEU A 41 4.04 -15.13 -10.97
CA LEU A 41 5.16 -14.28 -11.34
C LEU A 41 5.07 -13.97 -12.83
N THR A 42 5.10 -12.74 -13.20
CA THR A 42 5.05 -12.28 -14.59
C THR A 42 6.38 -11.68 -15.05
N LEU A 43 6.55 -11.59 -16.36
CA LEU A 43 7.70 -10.86 -16.92
C LEU A 43 7.69 -9.38 -16.53
N ALA A 44 6.51 -8.82 -16.23
CA ALA A 44 6.37 -7.45 -15.79
C ALA A 44 6.97 -7.21 -14.40
N ASP A 45 6.80 -8.17 -13.46
CA ASP A 45 7.46 -8.12 -12.14
C ASP A 45 8.98 -8.06 -12.30
N GLU A 46 9.55 -8.96 -13.09
CA GLU A 46 10.99 -9.07 -13.31
C GLU A 46 11.56 -7.80 -13.98
N ALA A 47 10.90 -7.28 -15.02
CA ALA A 47 11.35 -6.09 -15.73
C ALA A 47 11.29 -4.84 -14.84
N SER A 48 10.18 -4.63 -14.13
CA SER A 48 10.00 -3.53 -13.18
C SER A 48 11.04 -3.61 -12.05
N ASN A 49 11.23 -4.79 -11.47
CA ASN A 49 12.20 -5.02 -10.41
C ASN A 49 13.62 -4.61 -10.79
N ASN A 50 14.08 -5.03 -11.97
CA ASN A 50 15.42 -4.72 -12.44
C ASN A 50 15.61 -3.20 -12.63
N ILE A 51 14.64 -2.52 -13.24
CA ILE A 51 14.66 -1.06 -13.44
C ILE A 51 14.78 -0.35 -12.08
N ILE A 52 13.92 -0.71 -11.10
CA ILE A 52 13.91 -0.03 -9.81
C ILE A 52 15.19 -0.28 -9.02
N ILE A 53 15.66 -1.53 -8.95
CA ILE A 53 16.90 -1.87 -8.21
C ILE A 53 18.12 -1.15 -8.80
N GLU A 54 18.28 -1.19 -10.12
CA GLU A 54 19.41 -0.53 -10.79
C GLU A 54 19.36 0.99 -10.62
N GLY A 55 18.19 1.58 -10.76
CA GLY A 55 17.98 3.01 -10.55
C GLY A 55 18.28 3.45 -9.13
N LEU A 56 17.77 2.74 -8.12
CA LEU A 56 18.03 3.06 -6.70
C LEU A 56 19.52 2.91 -6.35
N LYS A 57 20.21 1.91 -6.88
CA LYS A 57 21.67 1.77 -6.75
C LYS A 57 22.44 2.91 -7.41
N GLY A 58 21.93 3.47 -8.50
CA GLY A 58 22.51 4.64 -9.15
C GLY A 58 22.31 5.92 -8.34
N ILE A 59 21.16 6.08 -7.72
CA ILE A 59 20.77 7.27 -6.93
C ILE A 59 21.41 7.26 -5.54
N THR A 60 21.40 6.09 -4.87
CA THR A 60 21.86 5.92 -3.48
C THR A 60 22.63 4.60 -3.34
N PRO A 61 23.86 4.49 -3.88
CA PRO A 61 24.59 3.21 -3.97
C PRO A 61 24.93 2.57 -2.61
N GLU A 62 24.98 3.36 -1.54
CA GLU A 62 25.26 2.89 -0.17
C GLU A 62 24.03 2.41 0.58
N ILE A 63 22.83 2.59 0.03
CA ILE A 63 21.57 2.21 0.71
C ILE A 63 21.14 0.82 0.27
N GLN A 64 20.86 -0.04 1.25
CA GLN A 64 20.28 -1.36 1.00
C GLN A 64 18.95 -1.26 0.27
N VAL A 65 18.72 -2.14 -0.72
CA VAL A 65 17.42 -2.29 -1.40
C VAL A 65 16.85 -3.67 -1.07
N VAL A 66 15.64 -3.70 -0.55
CA VAL A 66 14.85 -4.89 -0.27
C VAL A 66 13.67 -4.91 -1.21
N SER A 67 13.58 -5.94 -2.04
CA SER A 67 12.49 -6.10 -3.01
C SER A 67 11.75 -7.39 -2.78
N GLU A 68 10.43 -7.41 -3.03
CA GLU A 68 9.62 -8.62 -3.05
C GLU A 68 10.28 -9.72 -3.88
N GLU A 69 10.72 -9.40 -5.10
CA GLU A 69 11.21 -10.37 -6.08
C GLU A 69 12.57 -10.99 -5.70
N THR A 70 13.33 -10.35 -4.82
CA THR A 70 14.66 -10.82 -4.40
C THR A 70 14.74 -11.11 -2.90
N PHE A 71 13.62 -10.99 -2.18
CA PHE A 71 13.55 -11.17 -0.73
C PHE A 71 13.97 -12.57 -0.29
N LYS A 72 14.72 -12.63 0.81
CA LYS A 72 15.12 -13.86 1.49
C LYS A 72 14.76 -13.78 2.97
N ASN A 73 14.16 -14.81 3.51
CA ASN A 73 13.65 -14.84 4.90
C ASN A 73 14.70 -14.58 6.01
N ASN A 74 15.99 -14.56 5.69
CA ASN A 74 17.07 -14.32 6.67
C ASN A 74 17.81 -13.00 6.42
N ILE A 75 17.13 -12.00 5.84
CA ILE A 75 17.73 -10.70 5.60
C ILE A 75 18.03 -9.98 6.93
N SER A 76 19.19 -9.33 6.99
CA SER A 76 19.48 -8.34 8.03
C SER A 76 19.12 -6.97 7.47
N TYR A 77 18.24 -6.26 8.14
CA TYR A 77 17.86 -4.91 7.76
C TYR A 77 18.86 -3.89 8.32
N GLU A 78 19.30 -2.98 7.46
CA GLU A 78 19.98 -1.78 7.90
C GLU A 78 18.99 -0.83 8.59
N ASP A 79 19.49 0.15 9.38
CA ASP A 79 18.64 1.19 10.00
C ASP A 79 17.83 1.98 8.97
N SER A 80 18.38 2.08 7.74
CA SER A 80 17.75 2.78 6.62
C SER A 80 17.89 1.94 5.36
N TYR A 81 16.78 1.70 4.66
CA TYR A 81 16.78 0.93 3.41
C TYR A 81 15.58 1.28 2.54
N TRP A 82 15.71 1.01 1.24
CA TRP A 82 14.59 1.01 0.31
C TRP A 82 13.83 -0.30 0.41
N LEU A 83 12.51 -0.21 0.50
CA LEU A 83 11.61 -1.35 0.46
C LEU A 83 10.68 -1.16 -0.74
N ILE A 84 10.70 -2.11 -1.68
CA ILE A 84 9.99 -1.98 -2.94
C ILE A 84 9.10 -3.19 -3.22
N ASP A 85 7.95 -2.91 -3.83
CA ASP A 85 7.12 -3.86 -4.54
C ASP A 85 7.06 -3.42 -6.00
N PRO A 86 7.73 -4.13 -6.90
CA PRO A 86 7.83 -3.73 -8.31
C PRO A 86 6.49 -3.77 -9.05
N LEU A 87 5.57 -4.66 -8.65
CA LEU A 87 4.23 -4.79 -9.21
C LEU A 87 3.27 -5.38 -8.18
N ASP A 88 2.78 -4.56 -7.26
CA ASP A 88 1.70 -4.96 -6.35
C ASP A 88 0.39 -5.15 -7.12
N GLY A 89 -0.25 -6.29 -6.90
CA GLY A 89 -1.47 -6.64 -7.59
C GLY A 89 -1.23 -7.47 -8.85
N THR A 90 -0.32 -8.43 -8.84
CA THR A 90 -0.07 -9.35 -9.97
C THR A 90 -1.34 -10.06 -10.45
N LYS A 91 -2.28 -10.39 -9.54
CA LYS A 91 -3.58 -10.96 -9.91
C LYS A 91 -4.45 -9.97 -10.67
N GLU A 92 -4.48 -8.73 -10.25
CA GLU A 92 -5.18 -7.63 -10.89
C GLU A 92 -4.59 -7.34 -12.28
N PHE A 93 -3.27 -7.42 -12.40
CA PHE A 93 -2.55 -7.34 -13.67
C PHE A 93 -2.97 -8.46 -14.63
N ILE A 94 -2.95 -9.71 -14.18
CA ILE A 94 -3.37 -10.87 -15.00
C ILE A 94 -4.85 -10.76 -15.41
N ASN A 95 -5.72 -10.32 -14.49
CA ASN A 95 -7.15 -10.14 -14.76
C ASN A 95 -7.47 -8.89 -15.56
N ARG A 96 -6.48 -8.09 -15.93
CA ARG A 96 -6.59 -6.88 -16.75
C ARG A 96 -7.60 -5.86 -16.23
N ASN A 97 -7.71 -5.69 -14.91
CA ASN A 97 -8.64 -4.74 -14.30
C ASN A 97 -8.03 -3.37 -13.96
N GLY A 98 -6.71 -3.22 -14.11
CA GLY A 98 -6.00 -1.95 -13.94
C GLY A 98 -5.70 -1.55 -12.48
N ASP A 99 -6.06 -2.36 -11.49
CA ASP A 99 -5.87 -2.06 -10.07
C ASP A 99 -4.52 -2.60 -9.53
N PHE A 100 -3.42 -2.26 -10.18
CA PHE A 100 -2.06 -2.62 -9.77
C PHE A 100 -1.16 -1.39 -9.69
N SER A 101 -0.08 -1.47 -8.93
CA SER A 101 0.79 -0.33 -8.65
C SER A 101 2.27 -0.71 -8.53
N VAL A 102 3.13 0.29 -8.72
CA VAL A 102 4.55 0.27 -8.36
C VAL A 102 4.70 0.97 -7.01
N ASN A 103 5.37 0.33 -6.06
CA ASN A 103 5.56 0.84 -4.71
C ASN A 103 7.04 0.99 -4.40
N ILE A 104 7.48 2.20 -4.07
CA ILE A 104 8.86 2.51 -3.64
C ILE A 104 8.77 3.22 -2.30
N SER A 105 9.34 2.65 -1.25
CA SER A 105 9.35 3.25 0.09
C SER A 105 10.73 3.30 0.69
N PHE A 106 10.96 4.25 1.57
CA PHE A 106 12.16 4.36 2.37
C PHE A 106 11.83 4.16 3.84
N ILE A 107 12.44 3.13 4.41
CA ILE A 107 12.30 2.78 5.82
C ILE A 107 13.47 3.37 6.60
N HIS A 108 13.18 3.99 7.73
CA HIS A 108 14.18 4.45 8.68
C HIS A 108 13.72 4.11 10.10
N LYS A 109 14.57 3.37 10.84
CA LYS A 109 14.28 2.96 12.23
C LYS A 109 12.87 2.38 12.39
N GLN A 110 12.55 1.40 11.54
CA GLN A 110 11.28 0.67 11.53
C GLN A 110 10.03 1.51 11.16
N GLN A 111 10.22 2.71 10.64
CA GLN A 111 9.13 3.58 10.18
C GLN A 111 9.25 3.82 8.67
N SER A 112 8.13 3.80 7.97
CA SER A 112 8.08 4.26 6.59
C SER A 112 8.00 5.80 6.60
N ILE A 113 9.09 6.44 6.15
CA ILE A 113 9.21 7.91 6.23
C ILE A 113 9.12 8.60 4.87
N PHE A 114 9.17 7.82 3.79
CA PHE A 114 9.00 8.31 2.43
C PHE A 114 8.35 7.21 1.56
N GLY A 115 7.49 7.60 0.63
CA GLY A 115 6.84 6.69 -0.30
C GLY A 115 6.46 7.33 -1.62
N VAL A 116 6.56 6.52 -2.68
CA VAL A 116 6.00 6.77 -4.00
C VAL A 116 5.15 5.57 -4.37
N VAL A 117 3.90 5.81 -4.71
CA VAL A 117 2.98 4.84 -5.29
C VAL A 117 2.57 5.32 -6.66
N GLN A 118 2.73 4.49 -7.68
CA GLN A 118 2.29 4.84 -9.03
C GLN A 118 1.35 3.77 -9.59
N ARG A 119 0.23 4.21 -10.19
CA ARG A 119 -0.66 3.34 -10.95
C ARG A 119 -0.24 3.40 -12.43
N PRO A 120 0.24 2.27 -13.02
CA PRO A 120 0.80 2.29 -14.37
C PRO A 120 -0.22 2.61 -15.47
N VAL A 121 -1.48 2.20 -15.33
CA VAL A 121 -2.50 2.35 -16.39
C VAL A 121 -2.83 3.78 -16.79
N ASP A 122 -2.67 4.73 -15.89
CA ASP A 122 -2.94 6.16 -16.13
C ASP A 122 -1.82 7.07 -15.64
N LEU A 123 -0.71 6.49 -15.20
CA LEU A 123 0.49 7.17 -14.70
C LEU A 123 0.23 8.06 -13.49
N ARG A 124 -0.88 7.85 -12.77
CA ARG A 124 -1.16 8.59 -11.54
C ARG A 124 -0.16 8.23 -10.47
N ILE A 125 0.40 9.25 -9.82
CA ILE A 125 1.42 9.13 -8.77
C ILE A 125 0.89 9.75 -7.49
N TRP A 126 1.20 9.13 -6.37
CA TRP A 126 1.05 9.65 -5.01
C TRP A 126 2.41 9.62 -4.34
N THR A 127 2.80 10.71 -3.70
CA THR A 127 4.05 10.80 -2.96
C THR A 127 3.82 11.33 -1.55
N SER A 128 4.70 10.99 -0.63
CA SER A 128 4.66 11.55 0.72
C SER A 128 5.14 13.01 0.79
N LEU A 129 5.53 13.61 -0.35
CA LEU A 129 5.91 15.01 -0.49
C LEU A 129 4.89 15.80 -1.30
N ASP A 130 3.75 15.21 -1.65
CA ASP A 130 2.70 15.96 -2.33
C ASP A 130 2.27 17.13 -1.46
N GLU A 131 2.17 18.31 -2.07
CA GLU A 131 1.58 19.47 -1.40
C GLU A 131 0.08 19.19 -1.21
N VAL A 132 -0.25 18.64 -0.07
CA VAL A 132 -1.64 18.51 0.33
C VAL A 132 -2.15 19.92 0.61
N SER A 133 -2.71 20.53 -0.43
CA SER A 133 -3.38 21.83 -0.30
C SER A 133 -4.41 21.71 0.80
N GLN A 134 -4.04 22.24 1.97
CA GLN A 134 -4.80 22.27 3.23
C GLN A 134 -5.91 21.23 3.22
N LEU A 135 -5.72 20.13 3.94
CA LEU A 135 -6.80 19.19 4.21
C LEU A 135 -8.00 20.03 4.59
N LYS A 136 -8.90 20.30 3.65
CA LYS A 136 -10.18 20.92 3.95
C LYS A 136 -10.69 20.11 5.11
N ALA A 137 -11.07 20.75 6.21
CA ALA A 137 -11.71 20.08 7.32
C ALA A 137 -12.83 19.25 6.68
N ARG A 138 -12.55 17.94 6.49
CA ARG A 138 -13.49 17.08 5.78
C ARG A 138 -14.66 16.93 6.72
N GLU A 139 -15.82 17.37 6.29
CA GLU A 139 -17.06 17.03 6.99
C GLU A 139 -17.18 15.52 7.01
N ILE A 140 -17.66 14.97 8.13
CA ILE A 140 -17.98 13.54 8.20
C ILE A 140 -19.11 13.28 7.22
N ILE A 141 -18.76 12.63 6.11
CA ILE A 141 -19.74 12.22 5.11
C ILE A 141 -20.41 10.94 5.62
N LYS A 142 -21.72 10.91 5.64
CA LYS A 142 -22.51 9.70 5.86
C LYS A 142 -23.07 9.25 4.51
N PRO A 143 -23.06 7.97 4.20
CA PRO A 143 -22.55 6.81 4.99
C PRO A 143 -21.00 6.72 5.02
N LEU A 144 -20.45 5.93 5.97
CA LEU A 144 -19.01 5.65 6.08
C LEU A 144 -18.53 4.90 4.83
N ARG A 145 -17.54 5.43 4.12
CA ARG A 145 -17.00 4.81 2.91
C ARG A 145 -15.88 3.85 3.28
N ILE A 146 -16.07 2.58 2.98
CA ILE A 146 -15.12 1.50 3.32
C ILE A 146 -14.52 0.95 2.05
N VAL A 147 -13.19 1.07 1.89
CA VAL A 147 -12.52 0.40 0.78
C VAL A 147 -12.14 -1.03 1.18
N MET A 148 -12.44 -1.98 0.30
CA MET A 148 -12.13 -3.39 0.49
C MET A 148 -11.52 -3.99 -0.77
N SER A 149 -10.90 -5.18 -0.61
CA SER A 149 -10.31 -5.89 -1.74
C SER A 149 -11.38 -6.39 -2.71
N ARG A 150 -11.17 -6.10 -4.00
CA ARG A 150 -12.00 -6.64 -5.08
C ARG A 150 -11.83 -8.15 -5.22
N SER A 151 -10.61 -8.63 -5.18
CA SER A 151 -10.24 -10.01 -5.53
C SER A 151 -10.10 -10.96 -4.34
N HIS A 152 -10.00 -10.45 -3.11
CA HIS A 152 -9.75 -11.24 -1.91
C HIS A 152 -10.81 -10.97 -0.86
N LYS A 153 -12.01 -11.56 -1.05
CA LYS A 153 -13.08 -11.51 -0.05
C LYS A 153 -12.89 -12.66 0.95
N ARG A 154 -12.85 -12.33 2.23
CA ARG A 154 -12.67 -13.26 3.34
C ARG A 154 -13.93 -13.32 4.21
N LYS A 155 -14.00 -14.35 5.04
CA LYS A 155 -15.10 -14.49 6.00
C LYS A 155 -15.12 -13.35 7.01
N GLU A 156 -13.93 -12.92 7.45
CA GLU A 156 -13.72 -11.82 8.37
C GLU A 156 -14.25 -10.50 7.80
N ASP A 157 -14.06 -10.25 6.49
CA ASP A 157 -14.61 -9.06 5.82
C ASP A 157 -16.14 -9.00 5.93
N THR A 158 -16.81 -10.13 5.64
CA THR A 158 -18.26 -10.24 5.71
C THR A 158 -18.77 -10.09 7.15
N MET A 159 -18.06 -10.69 8.11
CA MET A 159 -18.44 -10.59 9.54
C MET A 159 -18.26 -9.17 10.05
N PHE A 160 -17.18 -8.47 9.65
CA PHE A 160 -16.96 -7.08 10.00
C PHE A 160 -18.09 -6.17 9.51
N LEU A 161 -18.47 -6.30 8.24
CA LEU A 161 -19.56 -5.51 7.66
C LEU A 161 -20.90 -5.75 8.40
N LYS A 162 -21.16 -7.00 8.78
CA LYS A 162 -22.35 -7.32 9.58
C LYS A 162 -22.30 -6.66 10.96
N LEU A 163 -21.15 -6.68 11.63
CA LEU A 163 -20.99 -6.03 12.93
C LEU A 163 -21.18 -4.51 12.86
N LEU A 164 -20.77 -3.87 11.76
CA LEU A 164 -21.04 -2.44 11.55
C LEU A 164 -22.56 -2.17 11.46
N GLN A 165 -23.31 -3.01 10.73
CA GLN A 165 -24.77 -2.92 10.65
C GLN A 165 -25.42 -3.13 12.02
N ASP A 166 -24.97 -4.13 12.78
CA ASP A 166 -25.46 -4.40 14.15
C ASP A 166 -25.16 -3.22 15.10
N CYS A 167 -24.16 -2.39 14.79
CA CYS A 167 -23.81 -1.17 15.53
C CYS A 167 -24.46 0.11 14.94
N GLU A 168 -25.40 -0.02 14.02
CA GLU A 168 -26.09 1.10 13.36
C GLU A 168 -25.15 2.07 12.65
N ILE A 169 -24.06 1.54 12.06
CA ILE A 169 -23.13 2.30 11.22
C ILE A 169 -23.49 2.05 9.75
N ASP A 170 -24.10 3.04 9.11
CA ASP A 170 -24.34 3.02 7.67
C ASP A 170 -23.03 3.13 6.92
N TYR A 171 -22.84 2.30 5.89
CA TYR A 171 -21.64 2.30 5.08
C TYR A 171 -21.91 2.09 3.59
N GLU A 172 -20.95 2.55 2.79
CA GLU A 172 -20.81 2.26 1.36
C GLU A 172 -19.49 1.53 1.10
N LEU A 173 -19.51 0.61 0.11
CA LEU A 173 -18.32 -0.14 -0.25
C LEU A 173 -17.66 0.45 -1.50
N VAL A 174 -16.35 0.66 -1.41
CA VAL A 174 -15.45 0.97 -2.51
C VAL A 174 -14.56 -0.24 -2.76
N GLU A 175 -14.51 -0.74 -3.99
CA GLU A 175 -13.67 -1.90 -4.33
C GLU A 175 -12.45 -1.45 -5.14
N LYS A 176 -11.26 -1.78 -4.64
CA LYS A 176 -9.96 -1.53 -5.29
C LYS A 176 -9.05 -2.75 -5.13
N GLY A 177 -8.02 -2.85 -5.97
CA GLY A 177 -6.90 -3.78 -5.81
C GLY A 177 -5.67 -3.11 -5.20
N SER A 178 -4.61 -3.88 -4.94
CA SER A 178 -3.27 -3.38 -4.63
C SER A 178 -3.22 -2.35 -3.48
N SER A 179 -2.14 -1.61 -3.36
CA SER A 179 -1.96 -0.44 -2.48
C SER A 179 -2.88 0.74 -2.85
N LEU A 180 -3.55 0.70 -4.03
CA LEU A 180 -4.55 1.69 -4.44
C LEU A 180 -5.74 1.78 -3.48
N LYS A 181 -5.95 0.79 -2.62
CA LYS A 181 -6.91 0.86 -1.51
C LYS A 181 -6.54 1.96 -0.51
N ILE A 182 -5.25 2.11 -0.21
CA ILE A 182 -4.76 3.18 0.68
C ILE A 182 -4.77 4.51 -0.06
N CYS A 183 -4.40 4.53 -1.35
CA CYS A 183 -4.48 5.74 -2.16
C CYS A 183 -5.91 6.29 -2.26
N ALA A 184 -6.94 5.43 -2.26
CA ALA A 184 -8.34 5.87 -2.23
C ALA A 184 -8.69 6.67 -0.95
N LEU A 185 -8.00 6.42 0.17
CA LEU A 185 -8.13 7.23 1.38
C LEU A 185 -7.50 8.63 1.19
N CYS A 186 -6.36 8.70 0.48
CA CYS A 186 -5.70 9.96 0.15
C CYS A 186 -6.56 10.82 -0.79
N ASP A 187 -7.26 10.18 -1.73
CA ASP A 187 -8.08 10.81 -2.75
C ASP A 187 -9.48 11.22 -2.27
N ASP A 188 -9.82 10.96 -1.01
CA ASP A 188 -11.17 11.17 -0.48
C ASP A 188 -12.24 10.30 -1.15
N GLU A 189 -11.85 9.15 -1.70
CA GLU A 189 -12.78 8.17 -2.25
C GLU A 189 -13.31 7.22 -1.16
N ALA A 190 -12.55 7.04 -0.05
CA ALA A 190 -12.91 6.20 1.08
C ALA A 190 -12.44 6.80 2.42
N ASP A 191 -13.04 6.36 3.51
CA ASP A 191 -12.79 6.84 4.86
C ASP A 191 -11.93 5.87 5.67
N ILE A 192 -12.18 4.56 5.53
CA ILE A 192 -11.41 3.51 6.20
C ILE A 192 -11.07 2.34 5.27
N TYR A 193 -9.96 1.66 5.59
CA TYR A 193 -9.57 0.40 4.97
C TYR A 193 -9.21 -0.63 6.03
N PRO A 194 -10.13 -1.55 6.40
CA PRO A 194 -9.80 -2.71 7.23
C PRO A 194 -9.15 -3.81 6.40
N ARG A 195 -8.13 -4.46 6.94
CA ARG A 195 -7.44 -5.59 6.30
C ARG A 195 -7.22 -6.73 7.27
N PHE A 196 -7.94 -7.82 7.08
CA PHE A 196 -7.85 -9.04 7.89
C PHE A 196 -6.96 -10.12 7.27
N GLY A 197 -6.74 -10.05 5.96
CA GLY A 197 -5.88 -10.98 5.26
C GLY A 197 -4.40 -10.59 5.29
N PRO A 198 -3.47 -11.55 5.08
CA PRO A 198 -2.05 -11.28 5.08
C PRO A 198 -1.68 -10.28 3.98
N THR A 199 -0.70 -9.44 4.28
CA THR A 199 0.03 -8.57 3.36
C THR A 199 1.48 -8.56 3.79
N SER A 200 2.39 -8.33 2.86
CA SER A 200 3.80 -8.11 3.18
C SER A 200 4.08 -6.63 3.48
N GLU A 201 5.24 -6.35 4.08
CA GLU A 201 5.61 -4.96 4.38
C GLU A 201 5.68 -4.08 3.13
N TRP A 202 6.19 -4.62 2.00
CA TRP A 202 6.32 -3.88 0.74
C TRP A 202 4.97 -3.52 0.10
N ASP A 203 3.88 -4.30 0.34
CA ASP A 203 2.53 -3.98 -0.14
C ASP A 203 1.97 -2.68 0.47
N ILE A 204 2.49 -2.28 1.65
CA ILE A 204 1.89 -1.24 2.49
C ILE A 204 2.80 -0.03 2.69
N ALA A 205 4.12 -0.25 2.81
CA ALA A 205 5.05 0.76 3.30
C ALA A 205 5.02 2.08 2.50
N ALA A 206 5.00 2.02 1.16
CA ALA A 206 4.95 3.22 0.33
C ALA A 206 3.66 4.01 0.56
N ALA A 207 2.53 3.31 0.53
CA ALA A 207 1.22 3.92 0.73
C ALA A 207 0.99 4.40 2.17
N ASP A 208 1.63 3.78 3.20
CA ASP A 208 1.59 4.26 4.59
C ASP A 208 2.29 5.62 4.75
N ALA A 209 3.49 5.79 4.16
CA ALA A 209 4.17 7.08 4.16
C ALA A 209 3.34 8.16 3.44
N VAL A 210 2.75 7.82 2.29
CA VAL A 210 1.85 8.72 1.55
C VAL A 210 0.65 9.07 2.41
N LEU A 211 -0.09 8.10 2.92
CA LEU A 211 -1.29 8.33 3.74
C LEU A 211 -0.98 9.19 4.97
N SER A 212 0.17 8.95 5.61
CA SER A 212 0.62 9.73 6.77
C SER A 212 0.84 11.20 6.42
N SER A 213 1.36 11.52 5.23
CA SER A 213 1.51 12.90 4.77
C SER A 213 0.17 13.58 4.46
N TYR A 214 -0.85 12.80 4.14
CA TYR A 214 -2.24 13.25 3.96
C TYR A 214 -3.04 13.34 5.28
N GLY A 215 -2.39 13.11 6.43
CA GLY A 215 -3.00 13.20 7.76
C GLY A 215 -3.78 11.96 8.18
N GLY A 216 -3.64 10.86 7.43
CA GLY A 216 -4.19 9.56 7.77
C GLY A 216 -3.24 8.72 8.63
N SER A 217 -3.65 7.50 8.93
CA SER A 217 -2.83 6.57 9.71
C SER A 217 -3.22 5.11 9.47
N ILE A 218 -2.25 4.20 9.62
CA ILE A 218 -2.46 2.75 9.61
C ILE A 218 -2.11 2.20 10.99
N CYS A 219 -3.04 1.43 11.56
CA CYS A 219 -2.87 0.83 12.89
C CYS A 219 -3.05 -0.69 12.81
N SER A 220 -2.15 -1.43 13.48
CA SER A 220 -2.33 -2.88 13.70
C SER A 220 -3.61 -3.14 14.50
N LEU A 221 -4.34 -4.21 14.16
CA LEU A 221 -5.51 -4.64 14.95
C LEU A 221 -5.11 -5.41 16.21
N ASP A 222 -3.86 -5.85 16.35
CA ASP A 222 -3.39 -6.57 17.54
C ASP A 222 -3.28 -5.64 18.76
N ASN A 223 -2.91 -4.38 18.54
CA ASN A 223 -2.62 -3.43 19.62
C ASN A 223 -3.06 -1.98 19.35
N PHE A 224 -3.64 -1.70 18.19
CA PHE A 224 -4.08 -0.39 17.70
C PHE A 224 -2.98 0.69 17.65
N LYS A 225 -1.71 0.24 17.56
CA LYS A 225 -0.55 1.12 17.33
C LYS A 225 -0.20 1.17 15.84
N LYS A 226 0.57 2.18 15.46
CA LYS A 226 1.11 2.30 14.09
C LYS A 226 1.84 1.01 13.70
N LEU A 227 1.80 0.68 12.40
CA LEU A 227 2.58 -0.42 11.87
C LEU A 227 4.08 -0.13 12.03
N GLU A 228 4.84 -1.20 12.25
CA GLU A 228 6.30 -1.19 12.28
C GLU A 228 6.82 -2.08 11.16
N TYR A 229 7.93 -1.69 10.58
CA TYR A 229 8.62 -2.37 9.49
C TYR A 229 9.91 -3.02 9.98
N SER A 230 10.66 -3.70 9.10
CA SER A 230 11.89 -4.43 9.48
C SER A 230 11.63 -5.59 10.45
N LYS A 231 10.45 -6.18 10.38
CA LYS A 231 10.11 -7.32 11.24
C LYS A 231 10.84 -8.58 10.79
N LYS A 232 11.12 -9.47 11.73
CA LYS A 232 11.66 -10.80 11.40
C LYS A 232 10.73 -11.59 10.49
N ASN A 233 9.42 -11.45 10.68
CA ASN A 233 8.40 -11.92 9.76
C ASN A 233 7.95 -10.74 8.91
N ILE A 234 8.17 -10.81 7.59
CA ILE A 234 7.81 -9.76 6.63
C ILE A 234 6.29 -9.48 6.56
N LEU A 235 5.46 -10.40 7.07
CA LEU A 235 4.02 -10.23 7.03
C LEU A 235 3.55 -9.16 8.04
N ASN A 236 2.62 -8.35 7.59
CA ASN A 236 1.91 -7.43 8.46
C ASN A 236 0.86 -8.16 9.30
N PRO A 237 0.63 -7.73 10.55
CA PRO A 237 -0.56 -8.11 11.27
C PRO A 237 -1.82 -7.58 10.52
N PRO A 238 -3.00 -8.10 10.83
CA PRO A 238 -4.24 -7.43 10.42
C PRO A 238 -4.20 -5.96 10.84
N PHE A 239 -4.74 -5.07 10.01
CA PHE A 239 -4.67 -3.64 10.25
C PHE A 239 -5.94 -2.90 9.83
N ILE A 240 -6.05 -1.65 10.26
CA ILE A 240 -7.02 -0.69 9.77
C ILE A 240 -6.31 0.62 9.41
N ALA A 241 -6.66 1.17 8.25
CA ALA A 241 -6.23 2.50 7.84
C ALA A 241 -7.41 3.48 7.94
N TYR A 242 -7.11 4.70 8.36
CA TYR A 242 -8.03 5.83 8.45
C TYR A 242 -7.55 6.95 7.54
N SER A 243 -8.46 7.55 6.77
CA SER A 243 -8.13 8.62 5.83
C SER A 243 -7.60 9.89 6.50
N ASN A 244 -8.04 10.15 7.73
CA ASN A 244 -7.60 11.30 8.53
C ASN A 244 -7.96 11.12 10.00
N GLU A 245 -7.44 12.02 10.84
CA GLU A 245 -7.65 11.97 12.29
C GLU A 245 -9.12 12.23 12.69
N LEU A 246 -9.88 13.04 11.93
CA LEU A 246 -11.30 13.29 12.23
C LEU A 246 -12.14 12.01 12.08
N ILE A 247 -11.92 11.25 11.02
CA ILE A 247 -12.58 9.95 10.81
C ILE A 247 -12.20 8.98 11.93
N LYS A 248 -10.92 8.94 12.30
CA LYS A 248 -10.44 8.11 13.41
C LYS A 248 -11.09 8.48 14.74
N GLN A 249 -11.20 9.76 15.06
CA GLN A 249 -11.85 10.23 16.28
C GLN A 249 -13.35 9.93 16.28
N SER A 250 -14.02 10.04 15.13
CA SER A 250 -15.47 9.91 15.03
C SER A 250 -15.96 8.47 15.00
N TYR A 251 -15.23 7.60 14.31
CA TYR A 251 -15.61 6.21 14.09
C TYR A 251 -14.68 5.18 14.74
N GLY A 252 -13.41 5.56 15.04
CA GLY A 252 -12.38 4.62 15.44
C GLY A 252 -12.81 3.73 16.62
N GLN A 253 -13.31 4.31 17.72
CA GLN A 253 -13.71 3.52 18.89
C GLN A 253 -14.81 2.50 18.53
N LYS A 254 -15.86 2.90 17.80
CA LYS A 254 -16.94 2.01 17.39
C LYS A 254 -16.46 0.90 16.46
N VAL A 255 -15.62 1.25 15.49
CA VAL A 255 -15.02 0.31 14.54
C VAL A 255 -14.11 -0.67 15.26
N GLU A 256 -13.27 -0.20 16.17
CA GLU A 256 -12.40 -1.04 17.02
C GLU A 256 -13.20 -2.00 17.89
N ASP A 257 -14.30 -1.54 18.49
CA ASP A 257 -15.19 -2.37 19.30
C ASP A 257 -15.89 -3.46 18.44
N CYS A 258 -16.21 -3.16 17.17
CA CYS A 258 -16.69 -4.16 16.23
C CYS A 258 -15.59 -5.17 15.89
N ILE A 259 -14.34 -4.72 15.64
CA ILE A 259 -13.20 -5.59 15.34
C ILE A 259 -12.85 -6.50 16.52
N LYS A 260 -12.88 -5.99 17.76
CA LYS A 260 -12.63 -6.80 18.97
C LYS A 260 -13.65 -7.93 19.19
N LYS A 261 -14.84 -7.82 18.61
CA LYS A 261 -15.85 -8.90 18.61
C LYS A 261 -15.57 -9.92 17.50
N LEU A 262 -14.78 -9.57 16.51
CA LEU A 262 -14.44 -10.41 15.36
C LEU A 262 -13.20 -11.27 15.62
N LEU A 263 -12.19 -10.73 16.31
CA LEU A 263 -10.93 -11.37 16.68
C LEU A 263 -11.06 -12.12 18.02
#